data_b673a4557e613cba5674c51c802efe4e
#
_entry.id   b673a4557e613cba5674c51c802efe4e
#
_cell.length_a   1.000
_cell.length_b   1.000
_cell.length_c   1.000
_cell.angle_alpha   90.00
_cell.angle_beta   90.00
_cell.angle_gamma   90.00
#
_symmetry.space_group_name_H-M   'P 1'
#
loop_
_entity.id
_entity.type
_entity.pdbx_description
1 polymer ?
#
loop_
_entity_poly.entity_id
_entity_poly.type
_entity_poly.pdbx_seq_one_letter_code
_entity_poly.pdbx_strand_id
1 'polypeptide(L)'
;MSNPTHLQYTEEHEWLTAAEDGVSTVGITKHAADALGDIVYVQLPEVGQALTAGDTCGELESTKSVSDLYSPVTGEVTEINQAVIDDPASVNSDPFGEAWLFKVRVEATDKLLSAAEYDAFIKA
;
A
#
# COMPACT_ATOMS: atom_id res chain seq x y z
N MET A 1 18.44 0.73 3.56
CA MET A 1 17.94 -0.38 2.75
C MET A 1 17.18 0.15 1.56
N SER A 2 17.45 -0.42 0.41
CA SER A 2 16.73 -0.02 -0.78
C SER A 2 15.38 -0.73 -0.86
N ASN A 3 14.46 -0.13 -1.61
CA ASN A 3 13.15 -0.72 -1.83
C ASN A 3 13.25 -1.88 -2.82
N PRO A 4 12.39 -2.90 -2.69
CA PRO A 4 12.41 -4.03 -3.62
C PRO A 4 12.27 -3.59 -5.07
N THR A 5 13.12 -4.14 -5.94
CA THR A 5 13.20 -3.70 -7.35
C THR A 5 12.12 -4.32 -8.23
N HIS A 6 11.44 -5.36 -7.76
CA HIS A 6 10.39 -6.01 -8.52
C HIS A 6 9.01 -5.37 -8.32
N LEU A 7 8.91 -4.39 -7.42
CA LEU A 7 7.66 -3.69 -7.12
C LEU A 7 7.57 -2.37 -7.87
N GLN A 8 6.37 -1.83 -7.95
CA GLN A 8 6.11 -0.48 -8.43
C GLN A 8 5.63 0.36 -7.26
N TYR A 9 5.76 1.67 -7.37
CA TYR A 9 5.51 2.57 -6.25
C TYR A 9 4.70 3.78 -6.66
N THR A 10 4.06 4.42 -5.68
CA THR A 10 3.36 5.69 -5.89
C THR A 10 4.03 6.79 -5.09
N GLU A 11 3.73 8.04 -5.43
CA GLU A 11 4.20 9.19 -4.66
C GLU A 11 3.54 9.28 -3.28
N GLU A 12 2.49 8.50 -3.06
CA GLU A 12 1.81 8.41 -1.77
C GLU A 12 2.39 7.29 -0.89
N HIS A 13 3.54 6.72 -1.31
CA HIS A 13 4.28 5.71 -0.54
C HIS A 13 3.55 4.37 -0.42
N GLU A 14 2.81 3.99 -1.46
CA GLU A 14 2.29 2.64 -1.58
C GLU A 14 3.12 1.85 -2.59
N TRP A 15 3.19 0.54 -2.38
CA TRP A 15 3.80 -0.35 -3.36
C TRP A 15 2.75 -1.31 -3.89
N LEU A 16 3.00 -1.83 -5.10
CA LEU A 16 2.15 -2.87 -5.68
C LEU A 16 2.98 -3.81 -6.51
N THR A 17 2.52 -5.07 -6.58
CA THR A 17 3.16 -6.06 -7.42
C THR A 17 2.72 -5.90 -8.87
N ALA A 18 3.50 -6.47 -9.79
CA ALA A 18 3.03 -6.62 -11.16
C ALA A 18 1.77 -7.49 -11.13
N ALA A 19 0.81 -7.16 -12.00
CA ALA A 19 -0.45 -7.89 -12.01
C ALA A 19 -0.24 -9.33 -12.45
N GLU A 20 -0.80 -10.27 -11.69
CA GLU A 20 -0.87 -11.68 -12.05
C GLU A 20 -2.33 -12.04 -12.22
N ASP A 21 -2.70 -12.50 -13.40
CA ASP A 21 -4.11 -12.75 -13.76
C ASP A 21 -4.96 -11.50 -13.51
N GLY A 22 -4.38 -10.32 -13.74
CA GLY A 22 -5.06 -9.06 -13.58
C GLY A 22 -5.13 -8.53 -12.15
N VAL A 23 -4.53 -9.24 -11.19
CA VAL A 23 -4.60 -8.88 -9.76
C VAL A 23 -3.23 -8.46 -9.25
N SER A 24 -3.17 -7.30 -8.58
CA SER A 24 -1.97 -6.82 -7.90
C SER A 24 -2.19 -6.80 -6.40
N THR A 25 -1.11 -7.05 -5.64
CA THR A 25 -1.09 -6.92 -4.18
C THR A 25 -0.55 -5.54 -3.84
N VAL A 26 -1.17 -4.87 -2.88
CA VAL A 26 -0.85 -3.49 -2.50
C VAL A 26 -0.48 -3.42 -1.02
N GLY A 27 0.51 -2.61 -0.70
CA GLY A 27 0.89 -2.31 0.68
C GLY A 27 1.52 -0.94 0.76
N ILE A 28 2.06 -0.60 1.93
CA ILE A 28 2.81 0.65 2.11
C ILE A 28 4.30 0.34 2.22
N THR A 29 5.13 1.33 1.87
CA THR A 29 6.58 1.15 1.90
C THR A 29 7.09 1.24 3.34
N LYS A 30 8.32 0.77 3.55
CA LYS A 30 8.99 0.92 4.83
C LYS A 30 9.17 2.40 5.17
N HIS A 31 9.43 3.24 4.17
CA HIS A 31 9.53 4.68 4.35
C HIS A 31 8.24 5.25 4.98
N ALA A 32 7.09 4.84 4.46
CA ALA A 32 5.80 5.29 5.00
C ALA A 32 5.60 4.77 6.42
N ALA A 33 5.89 3.49 6.67
CA ALA A 33 5.71 2.90 7.99
C ALA A 33 6.60 3.58 9.02
N ASP A 34 7.86 3.86 8.66
CA ASP A 34 8.79 4.54 9.56
C ASP A 34 8.35 5.97 9.85
N ALA A 35 7.84 6.67 8.83
CA ALA A 35 7.37 8.05 8.99
C ALA A 35 6.13 8.14 9.89
N LEU A 36 5.24 7.15 9.81
CA LEU A 36 4.04 7.11 10.63
C LEU A 36 4.34 6.74 12.08
N GLY A 37 5.33 5.88 12.31
CA GLY A 37 5.60 5.33 13.63
C GLY A 37 4.75 4.10 13.89
N ASP A 38 4.55 3.75 15.15
CA ASP A 38 3.85 2.52 15.52
C ASP A 38 2.40 2.55 15.04
N ILE A 39 2.06 1.65 14.12
CA ILE A 39 0.71 1.55 13.58
C ILE A 39 -0.16 0.81 14.60
N VAL A 40 -1.29 1.41 14.96
CA VAL A 40 -2.20 0.87 15.98
C VAL A 40 -3.57 0.52 15.42
N TYR A 41 -3.91 0.99 14.22
CA TYR A 41 -5.19 0.70 13.60
C TYR A 41 -5.06 0.76 12.08
N VAL A 42 -5.68 -0.20 11.42
CA VAL A 42 -5.68 -0.29 9.95
C VAL A 42 -7.13 -0.43 9.48
N GLN A 43 -7.57 0.49 8.63
CA GLN A 43 -8.86 0.40 7.97
C GLN A 43 -8.62 0.15 6.48
N LEU A 44 -9.13 -0.97 5.98
CA LEU A 44 -8.96 -1.40 4.59
C LEU A 44 -10.28 -1.23 3.83
N PRO A 45 -10.21 -1.14 2.48
CA PRO A 45 -11.43 -1.19 1.68
C PRO A 45 -12.10 -2.56 1.83
N GLU A 46 -13.37 -2.64 1.44
CA GLU A 46 -14.11 -3.89 1.50
C GLU A 46 -13.89 -4.70 0.23
N VAL A 47 -13.92 -6.03 0.36
CA VAL A 47 -13.89 -6.91 -0.81
C VAL A 47 -15.09 -6.59 -1.68
N GLY A 48 -14.84 -6.43 -2.98
CA GLY A 48 -15.87 -6.03 -3.95
C GLY A 48 -16.00 -4.54 -4.15
N GLN A 49 -15.33 -3.73 -3.32
CA GLN A 49 -15.39 -2.28 -3.44
C GLN A 49 -14.63 -1.81 -4.69
N ALA A 50 -15.23 -0.89 -5.43
CA ALA A 50 -14.58 -0.28 -6.58
C ALA A 50 -13.67 0.86 -6.10
N LEU A 51 -12.44 0.88 -6.59
CA LEU A 51 -11.45 1.90 -6.26
C LEU A 51 -11.12 2.72 -7.49
N THR A 52 -10.79 4.00 -7.27
CA THR A 52 -10.30 4.88 -8.33
C THR A 52 -8.91 5.36 -7.96
N ALA A 53 -7.98 5.28 -8.91
CA ALA A 53 -6.59 5.68 -8.67
C ALA A 53 -6.53 7.10 -8.13
N GLY A 54 -5.78 7.28 -7.04
CA GLY A 54 -5.62 8.57 -6.39
C GLY A 54 -6.66 8.90 -5.33
N ASP A 55 -7.77 8.15 -5.26
CA ASP A 55 -8.79 8.37 -4.24
C ASP A 55 -8.44 7.63 -2.94
N THR A 56 -8.92 8.17 -1.83
CA THR A 56 -8.75 7.53 -0.53
C THR A 56 -9.54 6.23 -0.50
N CYS A 57 -8.89 5.15 -0.07
CA CYS A 57 -9.55 3.85 0.02
C CYS A 57 -9.46 3.23 1.42
N GLY A 58 -8.76 3.87 2.34
CA GLY A 58 -8.63 3.38 3.70
C GLY A 58 -7.85 4.36 4.55
N GLU A 59 -7.38 3.89 5.71
CA GLU A 59 -6.74 4.74 6.68
C GLU A 59 -5.79 3.93 7.55
N LEU A 60 -4.65 4.53 7.89
CA LEU A 60 -3.71 3.96 8.84
C LEU A 60 -3.56 4.92 9.99
N GLU A 61 -3.72 4.43 11.22
CA GLU A 61 -3.60 5.25 12.41
C GLU A 61 -2.38 4.79 13.21
N SER A 62 -1.55 5.75 13.60
CA SER A 62 -0.38 5.48 14.42
C SER A 62 -0.53 6.18 15.76
N THR A 63 0.43 5.96 16.64
CA THR A 63 0.44 6.61 17.96
C THR A 63 0.56 8.13 17.88
N LYS A 64 1.01 8.67 16.73
CA LYS A 64 1.23 10.11 16.60
C LYS A 64 0.43 10.78 15.48
N SER A 65 -0.17 10.03 14.58
CA SER A 65 -0.92 10.65 13.47
C SER A 65 -1.85 9.65 12.77
N VAL A 66 -2.71 10.19 11.91
CA VAL A 66 -3.59 9.41 11.05
C VAL A 66 -3.23 9.75 9.61
N SER A 67 -3.12 8.73 8.76
CA SER A 67 -2.79 8.91 7.36
C SER A 67 -3.83 8.22 6.48
N ASP A 68 -4.27 8.91 5.43
CA ASP A 68 -5.15 8.29 4.44
C ASP A 68 -4.37 7.30 3.62
N LEU A 69 -5.04 6.20 3.24
CA LEU A 69 -4.51 5.22 2.31
C LEU A 69 -5.14 5.48 0.95
N TYR A 70 -4.31 5.75 -0.05
CA TYR A 70 -4.79 6.05 -1.40
C TYR A 70 -4.67 4.83 -2.28
N SER A 71 -5.61 4.68 -3.21
CA SER A 71 -5.54 3.57 -4.15
C SER A 71 -4.52 3.87 -5.24
N PRO A 72 -3.56 2.96 -5.49
CA PRO A 72 -2.59 3.17 -6.57
C PRO A 72 -3.18 2.89 -7.96
N VAL A 73 -4.34 2.26 -8.01
CA VAL A 73 -4.95 1.83 -9.28
C VAL A 73 -6.45 2.00 -9.24
N THR A 74 -7.07 1.97 -10.43
CA THR A 74 -8.52 1.85 -10.58
C THR A 74 -8.84 0.37 -10.75
N GLY A 75 -9.77 -0.15 -9.95
CA GLY A 75 -10.13 -1.56 -10.01
C GLY A 75 -11.03 -1.96 -8.87
N GLU A 76 -11.18 -3.27 -8.70
CA GLU A 76 -12.07 -3.83 -7.68
C GLU A 76 -11.26 -4.65 -6.68
N VAL A 77 -11.52 -4.44 -5.38
CA VAL A 77 -10.84 -5.18 -4.30
C VAL A 77 -11.27 -6.65 -4.34
N THR A 78 -10.30 -7.55 -4.43
CA THR A 78 -10.57 -8.99 -4.48
C THR A 78 -10.29 -9.67 -3.15
N GLU A 79 -9.40 -9.09 -2.33
CA GLU A 79 -9.01 -9.71 -1.07
C GLU A 79 -8.43 -8.65 -0.15
N ILE A 80 -8.64 -8.81 1.15
CA ILE A 80 -7.98 -7.96 2.17
C ILE A 80 -7.17 -8.85 3.10
N ASN A 81 -6.15 -8.27 3.73
CA ASN A 81 -5.30 -8.99 4.66
C ASN A 81 -5.80 -8.78 6.10
N GLN A 82 -6.59 -9.72 6.58
CA GLN A 82 -7.15 -9.63 7.93
C GLN A 82 -6.06 -9.58 9.00
N ALA A 83 -4.89 -10.18 8.74
CA ALA A 83 -3.80 -10.23 9.72
C ALA A 83 -3.31 -8.83 10.12
N VAL A 84 -3.31 -7.85 9.19
CA VAL A 84 -2.87 -6.49 9.55
C VAL A 84 -3.95 -5.74 10.35
N ILE A 85 -5.20 -6.12 10.21
CA ILE A 85 -6.28 -5.55 11.02
C ILE A 85 -6.17 -6.09 12.45
N ASP A 86 -5.90 -7.39 12.58
CA ASP A 86 -5.77 -8.05 13.88
C ASP A 86 -4.47 -7.66 14.58
N ASP A 87 -3.40 -7.41 13.80
CA ASP A 87 -2.08 -7.05 14.33
C ASP A 87 -1.50 -5.90 13.52
N PRO A 88 -1.94 -4.65 13.77
CA PRO A 88 -1.44 -3.50 13.01
C PRO A 88 0.07 -3.29 13.08
N ALA A 89 0.71 -3.73 14.16
CA ALA A 89 2.16 -3.61 14.31
C ALA A 89 2.93 -4.39 13.25
N SER A 90 2.30 -5.39 12.61
CA SER A 90 2.95 -6.14 11.53
C SER A 90 3.29 -5.25 10.34
N VAL A 91 2.57 -4.15 10.13
CA VAL A 91 2.86 -3.19 9.08
C VAL A 91 4.23 -2.55 9.30
N ASN A 92 4.60 -2.32 10.56
CA ASN A 92 5.93 -1.79 10.87
C ASN A 92 7.02 -2.85 10.71
N SER A 93 6.71 -4.09 11.05
CA SER A 93 7.70 -5.18 11.06
C SER A 93 8.05 -5.69 9.68
N ASP A 94 7.05 -5.82 8.79
CA ASP A 94 7.25 -6.44 7.50
C ASP A 94 6.33 -5.84 6.43
N PRO A 95 6.50 -4.54 6.13
CA PRO A 95 5.59 -3.84 5.21
C PRO A 95 5.63 -4.36 3.78
N PHE A 96 6.74 -4.98 3.35
CA PHE A 96 6.87 -5.51 1.98
C PHE A 96 6.50 -6.99 1.88
N GLY A 97 6.27 -7.67 2.99
CA GLY A 97 6.01 -9.11 3.01
C GLY A 97 4.64 -9.43 3.55
N GLU A 98 4.61 -9.98 4.77
CA GLU A 98 3.37 -10.49 5.34
C GLU A 98 2.33 -9.41 5.63
N ALA A 99 2.73 -8.16 5.74
CA ALA A 99 1.82 -7.05 6.04
C ALA A 99 1.30 -6.34 4.78
N TRP A 100 1.12 -7.09 3.69
CA TRP A 100 0.40 -6.53 2.54
C TRP A 100 -1.01 -6.13 2.98
N LEU A 101 -1.60 -5.14 2.33
CA LEU A 101 -2.88 -4.59 2.77
C LEU A 101 -4.07 -5.19 2.04
N PHE A 102 -4.10 -5.11 0.72
CA PHE A 102 -5.23 -5.67 -0.04
C PHE A 102 -4.77 -6.07 -1.43
N LYS A 103 -5.61 -6.85 -2.10
CA LYS A 103 -5.40 -7.22 -3.51
C LYS A 103 -6.53 -6.62 -4.33
N VAL A 104 -6.20 -6.17 -5.54
CA VAL A 104 -7.12 -5.45 -6.40
C VAL A 104 -7.01 -5.98 -7.82
N ARG A 105 -8.18 -6.20 -8.47
CA ARG A 105 -8.21 -6.50 -9.91
C ARG A 105 -8.03 -5.18 -10.65
N VAL A 106 -6.89 -5.04 -11.32
CA VAL A 106 -6.49 -3.77 -11.94
C VAL A 106 -7.23 -3.57 -13.25
N GLU A 107 -7.92 -2.43 -13.39
CA GLU A 107 -8.55 -2.02 -14.63
C GLU A 107 -7.74 -0.94 -15.32
N ALA A 108 -7.15 -0.04 -14.52
CA ALA A 108 -6.29 1.03 -15.03
C ALA A 108 -5.31 1.44 -13.95
N THR A 109 -4.16 1.95 -14.38
CA THR A 109 -3.17 2.48 -13.43
C THR A 109 -2.99 3.96 -13.68
N ASP A 110 -2.59 4.68 -12.64
CA ASP A 110 -2.12 6.05 -12.77
C ASP A 110 -0.59 6.00 -12.88
N LYS A 111 0.08 7.12 -12.64
CA LYS A 111 1.53 7.18 -12.72
C LYS A 111 2.15 6.31 -11.62
N LEU A 112 2.97 5.34 -12.03
CA LEU A 112 3.70 4.47 -11.12
C LEU A 112 5.20 4.71 -11.27
N LEU A 113 5.92 4.52 -10.18
CA LEU A 113 7.37 4.70 -10.13
C LEU A 113 8.05 3.35 -10.04
N SER A 114 9.23 3.24 -10.66
CA SER A 114 10.11 2.10 -10.41
C SER A 114 10.77 2.27 -9.05
N ALA A 115 11.44 1.22 -8.55
CA ALA A 115 12.17 1.32 -7.29
C ALA A 115 13.21 2.43 -7.34
N ALA A 116 13.94 2.56 -8.46
CA ALA A 116 14.95 3.61 -8.60
C ALA A 116 14.32 5.00 -8.59
N GLU A 117 13.20 5.16 -9.28
CA GLU A 117 12.49 6.44 -9.31
C GLU A 117 11.94 6.80 -7.94
N TYR A 118 11.38 5.82 -7.24
CA TYR A 118 10.87 6.05 -5.89
C TYR A 118 12.00 6.40 -4.91
N ASP A 119 13.13 5.68 -5.00
CA ASP A 119 14.29 5.98 -4.15
C ASP A 119 14.78 7.42 -4.35
N ALA A 120 14.81 7.88 -5.60
CA ALA A 120 15.19 9.26 -5.91
C ALA A 120 14.14 10.24 -5.36
N PHE A 121 12.87 9.90 -5.44
CA PHE A 121 11.78 10.74 -4.97
C PHE A 121 11.85 10.98 -3.45
N ILE A 122 12.10 9.93 -2.67
CA ILE A 122 12.13 10.08 -1.20
C ILE A 122 13.41 10.70 -0.68
N LYS A 123 14.46 10.77 -1.52
CA LYS A 123 15.71 11.45 -1.14
C LYS A 123 15.68 12.95 -1.44
N ALA A 124 14.76 13.38 -2.27
CA ALA A 124 14.67 14.77 -2.70
C ALA A 124 14.29 15.74 -1.58
#